data_2a0a93ad26015157ef975ef6d9d14daa
#
_entry.id   2a0a93ad26015157ef975ef6d9d14daa
#
_cell.length_a   1.000
_cell.length_b   1.000
_cell.length_c   1.000
_cell.angle_alpha   90.00
_cell.angle_beta   90.00
_cell.angle_gamma   90.00
#
_symmetry.space_group_name_H-M   'P 1'
#
loop_
_entity.id
_entity.type
_entity.pdbx_description
1 polymer ?
#
loop_
_entity_poly.entity_id
_entity_poly.type
_entity_poly.pdbx_seq_one_letter_code
_entity_poly.pdbx_strand_id
1 'polypeptide(L)'
;MSDEEFIAELEAGTLPEDQFHHADHLHAAWLYLTRFPAAEALARFSKVLRRYAASLGKADRYHETITWAYLLLLNERIRRSDPIVTWEQFAASHSDLFDWKNSILLRYYRPETLRSEPARRVFLMPDRF
;
A
#
# COMPACT_ATOMS: atom_id res chain seq x y z
N MET A 1 -1.39 19.08 -6.04
CA MET A 1 -0.77 18.08 -6.93
C MET A 1 -1.86 17.16 -7.46
N SER A 2 -1.91 16.94 -8.76
CA SER A 2 -2.86 16.00 -9.36
C SER A 2 -2.43 14.56 -9.10
N ASP A 3 -3.35 13.61 -9.32
CA ASP A 3 -3.03 12.20 -9.19
C ASP A 3 -1.91 11.80 -10.16
N GLU A 4 -1.93 12.33 -11.38
CA GLU A 4 -0.90 12.05 -12.37
C GLU A 4 0.47 12.56 -11.93
N GLU A 5 0.52 13.76 -11.36
CA GLU A 5 1.77 14.32 -10.84
C GLU A 5 2.27 13.53 -9.64
N PHE A 6 1.36 13.14 -8.74
CA PHE A 6 1.70 12.33 -7.57
C PHE A 6 2.35 11.00 -7.97
N ILE A 7 1.72 10.27 -8.89
CA ILE A 7 2.26 8.99 -9.37
C ILE A 7 3.57 9.21 -10.12
N ALA A 8 3.66 10.23 -10.97
CA ALA A 8 4.88 10.50 -11.73
C ALA A 8 6.08 10.79 -10.81
N GLU A 9 5.88 11.59 -9.76
CA GLU A 9 6.95 11.89 -8.81
C GLU A 9 7.32 10.66 -7.96
N LEU A 10 6.32 9.87 -7.58
CA LEU A 10 6.59 8.62 -6.87
C LEU A 10 7.45 7.68 -7.72
N GLU A 11 7.08 7.49 -8.98
CA GLU A 11 7.81 6.63 -9.91
C GLU A 11 9.20 7.15 -10.22
N ALA A 12 9.36 8.48 -10.29
CA ALA A 12 10.65 9.10 -10.54
C ALA A 12 11.57 9.12 -9.30
N GLY A 13 11.02 8.85 -8.12
CA GLY A 13 11.78 8.93 -6.87
C GLY A 13 11.99 10.35 -6.39
N THR A 14 11.18 11.30 -6.88
CA THR A 14 11.32 12.73 -6.55
C THR A 14 10.27 13.23 -5.57
N LEU A 15 9.31 12.39 -5.21
CA LEU A 15 8.27 12.78 -4.24
C LEU A 15 8.92 13.04 -2.88
N PRO A 16 8.69 14.21 -2.26
CA PRO A 16 9.22 14.47 -0.93
C PRO A 16 8.71 13.47 0.10
N GLU A 17 9.59 13.03 0.99
CA GLU A 17 9.24 12.01 2.01
C GLU A 17 8.08 12.47 2.90
N ASP A 18 8.03 13.75 3.24
CA ASP A 18 6.96 14.31 4.07
C ASP A 18 5.61 14.40 3.37
N GLN A 19 5.54 14.05 2.08
CA GLN A 19 4.32 13.97 1.31
C GLN A 19 3.89 12.51 1.05
N PHE A 20 4.53 11.54 1.71
CA PHE A 20 4.24 10.14 1.48
C PHE A 20 4.05 9.40 2.81
N HIS A 21 2.92 9.67 3.46
CA HIS A 21 2.50 9.03 4.71
C HIS A 21 1.64 7.79 4.41
N HIS A 22 1.16 7.12 5.45
CA HIS A 22 0.36 5.91 5.29
C HIS A 22 -0.86 6.14 4.39
N ALA A 23 -1.58 7.24 4.58
CA ALA A 23 -2.73 7.56 3.74
C ALA A 23 -2.34 7.72 2.26
N ASP A 24 -1.16 8.26 1.99
CA ASP A 24 -0.68 8.45 0.64
C ASP A 24 -0.25 7.13 0.00
N HIS A 25 0.29 6.19 0.78
CA HIS A 25 0.55 4.84 0.33
C HIS A 25 -0.74 4.16 -0.14
N LEU A 26 -1.81 4.29 0.67
CA LEU A 26 -3.11 3.72 0.31
C LEU A 26 -3.68 4.37 -0.94
N HIS A 27 -3.52 5.69 -1.07
CA HIS A 27 -3.99 6.43 -2.24
C HIS A 27 -3.24 5.95 -3.50
N ALA A 28 -1.93 5.82 -3.43
CA ALA A 28 -1.14 5.32 -4.55
C ALA A 28 -1.57 3.90 -4.94
N ALA A 29 -1.74 3.01 -3.96
CA ALA A 29 -2.19 1.65 -4.21
C ALA A 29 -3.56 1.63 -4.89
N TRP A 30 -4.49 2.48 -4.42
CA TRP A 30 -5.82 2.61 -5.01
C TRP A 30 -5.74 3.06 -6.47
N LEU A 31 -4.85 4.01 -6.79
CA LEU A 31 -4.66 4.48 -8.16
C LEU A 31 -4.16 3.35 -9.06
N TYR A 32 -3.19 2.55 -8.59
CA TYR A 32 -2.72 1.39 -9.36
C TYR A 32 -3.84 0.35 -9.55
N LEU A 33 -4.59 0.08 -8.50
CA LEU A 33 -5.67 -0.93 -8.56
C LEU A 33 -6.84 -0.52 -9.44
N THR A 34 -7.10 0.78 -9.59
CA THR A 34 -8.16 1.25 -10.48
C THR A 34 -7.70 1.38 -11.92
N ARG A 35 -6.39 1.31 -12.18
CA ARG A 35 -5.82 1.44 -13.52
C ARG A 35 -5.36 0.12 -14.12
N PHE A 36 -5.03 -0.86 -13.28
CA PHE A 36 -4.47 -2.14 -13.71
C PHE A 36 -5.19 -3.30 -13.05
N PRO A 37 -5.18 -4.49 -13.68
CA PRO A 37 -5.62 -5.71 -12.99
C PRO A 37 -4.79 -5.94 -11.72
N ALA A 38 -5.38 -6.62 -10.74
CA ALA A 38 -4.77 -6.74 -9.41
C ALA A 38 -3.34 -7.27 -9.43
N ALA A 39 -3.08 -8.32 -10.22
CA ALA A 39 -1.72 -8.89 -10.28
C ALA A 39 -0.71 -7.91 -10.86
N GLU A 40 -1.09 -7.18 -11.89
CA GLU A 40 -0.22 -6.17 -12.49
C GLU A 40 -0.03 -4.97 -11.56
N ALA A 41 -1.11 -4.53 -10.90
CA ALA A 41 -1.03 -3.45 -9.90
C ALA A 41 -0.06 -3.82 -8.79
N LEU A 42 -0.14 -5.04 -8.28
CA LEU A 42 0.74 -5.53 -7.23
C LEU A 42 2.21 -5.50 -7.67
N ALA A 43 2.50 -6.02 -8.86
CA ALA A 43 3.86 -6.05 -9.37
C ALA A 43 4.43 -4.64 -9.57
N ARG A 44 3.66 -3.74 -10.16
CA ARG A 44 4.07 -2.36 -10.41
C ARG A 44 4.29 -1.59 -9.12
N PHE A 45 3.32 -1.67 -8.22
CA PHE A 45 3.35 -0.92 -6.96
C PHE A 45 4.52 -1.36 -6.08
N SER A 46 4.73 -2.67 -5.95
CA SER A 46 5.84 -3.21 -5.16
C SER A 46 7.19 -2.71 -5.69
N LYS A 47 7.35 -2.73 -7.01
CA LYS A 47 8.58 -2.26 -7.66
C LYS A 47 8.81 -0.77 -7.42
N VAL A 48 7.75 0.02 -7.56
CA VAL A 48 7.83 1.47 -7.37
C VAL A 48 8.20 1.81 -5.92
N LEU A 49 7.57 1.13 -4.95
CA LEU A 49 7.88 1.38 -3.54
C LEU A 49 9.31 1.00 -3.18
N ARG A 50 9.82 -0.12 -3.72
CA ARG A 50 11.22 -0.50 -3.49
C ARG A 50 12.17 0.56 -4.02
N ARG A 51 11.92 1.05 -5.22
CA ARG A 51 12.76 2.08 -5.86
C ARG A 51 12.67 3.39 -5.10
N TYR A 52 11.46 3.75 -4.68
CA TYR A 52 11.26 4.97 -3.90
C TYR A 52 12.02 4.91 -2.57
N ALA A 53 11.90 3.81 -1.83
CA ALA A 53 12.63 3.64 -0.58
C ALA A 53 14.15 3.73 -0.80
N ALA A 54 14.64 3.09 -1.86
CA ALA A 54 16.06 3.16 -2.22
C ALA A 54 16.50 4.59 -2.55
N SER A 55 15.64 5.35 -3.25
CA SER A 55 15.96 6.75 -3.61
C SER A 55 16.11 7.64 -2.38
N LEU A 56 15.45 7.28 -1.27
CA LEU A 56 15.57 7.98 0.00
C LEU A 56 16.74 7.47 0.86
N GLY A 57 17.50 6.48 0.36
CA GLY A 57 18.54 5.84 1.17
C GLY A 57 17.97 4.94 2.27
N LYS A 58 16.74 4.47 2.11
CA LYS A 58 15.99 3.71 3.13
C LYS A 58 15.45 2.40 2.59
N ALA A 59 16.23 1.73 1.73
CA ALA A 59 15.81 0.47 1.10
C ALA A 59 15.40 -0.60 2.13
N ASP A 60 16.00 -0.58 3.31
CA ASP A 60 15.70 -1.51 4.40
C ASP A 60 14.32 -1.29 5.03
N ARG A 61 13.66 -0.18 4.74
CA ARG A 61 12.31 0.11 5.24
C ARG A 61 11.22 -0.52 4.40
N TYR A 62 11.53 -0.96 3.17
CA TYR A 62 10.53 -1.63 2.35
C TYR A 62 10.11 -2.94 3.02
N HIS A 63 8.81 -3.23 3.01
CA HIS A 63 8.26 -4.42 3.67
C HIS A 63 7.30 -5.12 2.72
N GLU A 64 7.69 -6.27 2.22
CA GLU A 64 6.93 -7.00 1.20
C GLU A 64 5.55 -7.43 1.71
N THR A 65 5.49 -8.04 2.88
CA THR A 65 4.22 -8.54 3.42
C THR A 65 3.23 -7.41 3.69
N ILE A 66 3.66 -6.32 4.30
CA ILE A 66 2.78 -5.18 4.59
C ILE A 66 2.28 -4.55 3.30
N THR A 67 3.17 -4.39 2.31
CA THR A 67 2.79 -3.82 1.01
C THR A 67 1.71 -4.66 0.32
N TRP A 68 1.93 -5.97 0.24
CA TRP A 68 0.98 -6.87 -0.42
C TRP A 68 -0.33 -6.95 0.36
N ALA A 69 -0.26 -7.05 1.67
CA ALA A 69 -1.45 -7.23 2.50
C ALA A 69 -2.39 -6.03 2.38
N TYR A 70 -1.87 -4.80 2.46
CA TYR A 70 -2.70 -3.62 2.27
C TYR A 70 -3.26 -3.52 0.86
N LEU A 71 -2.45 -3.82 -0.15
CA LEU A 71 -2.94 -3.77 -1.53
C LEU A 71 -4.05 -4.81 -1.77
N LEU A 72 -3.90 -6.01 -1.23
CA LEU A 72 -4.91 -7.05 -1.37
C LEU A 72 -6.19 -6.70 -0.61
N LEU A 73 -6.09 -6.10 0.56
CA LEU A 73 -7.26 -5.60 1.30
C LEU A 73 -7.96 -4.49 0.50
N LEU A 74 -7.20 -3.55 -0.04
CA LEU A 74 -7.77 -2.50 -0.88
C LEU A 74 -8.47 -3.09 -2.10
N ASN A 75 -7.83 -4.04 -2.76
CA ASN A 75 -8.41 -4.70 -3.92
C ASN A 75 -9.76 -5.32 -3.60
N GLU A 76 -9.85 -6.06 -2.50
CA GLU A 76 -11.11 -6.68 -2.09
C GLU A 76 -12.19 -5.62 -1.84
N ARG A 77 -11.83 -4.55 -1.11
CA ARG A 77 -12.77 -3.48 -0.81
C ARG A 77 -13.25 -2.75 -2.06
N ILE A 78 -12.34 -2.51 -3.01
CA ILE A 78 -12.68 -1.89 -4.29
C ILE A 78 -13.67 -2.76 -5.06
N ARG A 79 -13.39 -4.08 -5.14
CA ARG A 79 -14.26 -5.00 -5.92
C ARG A 79 -15.63 -5.21 -5.30
N ARG A 80 -15.76 -4.97 -4.00
CA ARG A 80 -17.03 -5.07 -3.27
C ARG A 80 -17.78 -3.75 -3.17
N SER A 81 -17.15 -2.64 -3.58
CA SER A 81 -17.75 -1.30 -3.55
C SER A 81 -18.44 -0.99 -4.86
N ASP A 82 -19.24 0.09 -4.87
CA ASP A 82 -19.83 0.60 -6.10
C ASP A 82 -18.72 0.96 -7.10
N PRO A 83 -18.93 0.67 -8.41
CA PRO A 83 -17.86 0.87 -9.38
C PRO A 83 -17.48 2.32 -9.64
N ILE A 84 -18.35 3.27 -9.29
CA ILE A 84 -18.08 4.70 -9.53
C ILE A 84 -17.97 5.41 -8.19
N VAL A 85 -16.75 5.41 -7.61
CA VAL A 85 -16.47 6.16 -6.41
C VAL A 85 -15.16 6.94 -6.59
N THR A 86 -15.09 8.09 -5.96
CA THR A 86 -13.84 8.86 -5.88
C THR A 86 -12.97 8.29 -4.77
N TRP A 87 -11.68 8.65 -4.79
CA TRP A 87 -10.80 8.28 -3.69
C TRP A 87 -11.32 8.78 -2.34
N GLU A 88 -11.83 10.01 -2.29
CA GLU A 88 -12.34 10.62 -1.07
C GLU A 88 -13.54 9.85 -0.53
N GLN A 89 -14.45 9.45 -1.41
CA GLN A 89 -15.61 8.64 -1.02
C GLN A 89 -15.19 7.27 -0.52
N PHE A 90 -14.26 6.64 -1.23
CA PHE A 90 -13.74 5.33 -0.84
C PHE A 90 -13.06 5.40 0.53
N ALA A 91 -12.19 6.38 0.73
CA ALA A 91 -11.46 6.55 1.98
C ALA A 91 -12.41 6.78 3.17
N ALA A 92 -13.44 7.60 2.96
CA ALA A 92 -14.44 7.87 4.01
C ALA A 92 -15.20 6.61 4.41
N SER A 93 -15.45 5.70 3.48
CA SER A 93 -16.19 4.46 3.73
C SER A 93 -15.32 3.35 4.32
N HIS A 94 -14.01 3.49 4.30
CA HIS A 94 -13.05 2.46 4.73
C HIS A 94 -12.00 3.03 5.68
N SER A 95 -12.43 3.83 6.64
CA SER A 95 -11.55 4.53 7.57
C SER A 95 -10.65 3.61 8.40
N ASP A 96 -11.07 2.36 8.61
CA ASP A 96 -10.30 1.37 9.36
C ASP A 96 -8.96 1.02 8.70
N LEU A 97 -8.81 1.28 7.40
CA LEU A 97 -7.56 1.05 6.69
C LEU A 97 -6.50 2.11 7.00
N PHE A 98 -6.92 3.25 7.54
CA PHE A 98 -6.05 4.42 7.73
C PHE A 98 -5.42 4.51 9.11
N ASP A 99 -5.82 3.64 10.04
CA ASP A 99 -5.26 3.61 11.39
C ASP A 99 -3.92 2.86 11.36
N TRP A 100 -2.82 3.61 11.30
CA TRP A 100 -1.48 3.03 11.25
C TRP A 100 -1.03 2.50 12.60
N LYS A 101 -1.40 3.17 13.70
CA LYS A 101 -0.97 2.76 15.04
C LYS A 101 -1.64 1.46 15.49
N ASN A 102 -2.91 1.31 15.16
CA ASN A 102 -3.67 0.09 15.41
C ASN A 102 -4.04 -0.52 14.07
N SER A 103 -3.02 -1.00 13.35
CA SER A 103 -3.17 -1.46 11.98
C SER A 103 -4.17 -2.61 11.86
N ILE A 104 -5.01 -2.54 10.82
CA ILE A 104 -5.94 -3.62 10.48
C ILE A 104 -5.19 -4.95 10.24
N LEU A 105 -3.92 -4.90 9.84
CA LEU A 105 -3.13 -6.10 9.61
C LEU A 105 -2.96 -6.93 10.88
N LEU A 106 -3.10 -6.33 12.06
CA LEU A 106 -3.04 -7.08 13.32
C LEU A 106 -4.22 -8.01 13.53
N ARG A 107 -5.26 -7.89 12.72
CA ARG A 107 -6.35 -8.87 12.70
C ARG A 107 -5.98 -10.13 11.96
N TYR A 108 -4.98 -10.06 11.09
CA TYR A 108 -4.57 -11.15 10.20
C TYR A 108 -3.22 -11.73 10.56
N TYR A 109 -2.34 -10.93 11.14
CA TYR A 109 -0.96 -11.31 11.46
C TYR A 109 -0.65 -11.09 12.93
N ARG A 110 0.17 -11.98 13.48
CA ARG A 110 0.77 -11.73 14.78
C ARG A 110 1.79 -10.60 14.66
N PRO A 111 1.92 -9.73 15.67
CA PRO A 111 2.90 -8.64 15.61
C PRO A 111 4.34 -9.14 15.37
N GLU A 112 4.69 -10.28 15.96
CA GLU A 112 6.03 -10.89 15.79
C GLU A 112 6.29 -11.23 14.33
N THR A 113 5.28 -11.73 13.64
CA THR A 113 5.39 -12.12 12.24
C THR A 113 5.65 -10.90 11.37
N LEU A 114 4.90 -9.82 11.59
CA LEU A 114 5.10 -8.58 10.81
C LEU A 114 6.47 -7.96 11.05
N ARG A 115 7.04 -8.15 12.24
CA ARG A 115 8.36 -7.61 12.56
C ARG A 115 9.51 -8.50 12.09
N SER A 116 9.21 -9.70 11.59
CA SER A 116 10.25 -10.66 11.22
C SER A 116 10.95 -10.30 9.90
N GLU A 117 12.21 -10.71 9.75
CA GLU A 117 12.95 -10.53 8.51
C GLU A 117 12.31 -11.26 7.32
N PRO A 118 11.85 -12.52 7.47
CA PRO A 118 11.16 -13.17 6.36
C PRO A 118 9.97 -12.39 5.83
N ALA A 119 9.15 -11.77 6.72
CA ALA A 119 8.00 -10.98 6.31
C ALA A 119 8.40 -9.74 5.51
N ARG A 120 9.56 -9.17 5.81
CA ARG A 120 10.05 -7.98 5.09
C ARG A 120 10.49 -8.33 3.68
N ARG A 121 11.04 -9.51 3.47
CA ARG A 121 11.66 -9.91 2.20
C ARG A 121 10.71 -10.62 1.26
N VAL A 122 9.78 -11.40 1.80
CA VAL A 122 8.80 -12.14 1.00
C VAL A 122 7.42 -11.99 1.60
N PHE A 123 6.40 -12.25 0.80
CA PHE A 123 5.03 -12.23 1.30
C PHE A 123 4.77 -13.49 2.15
N LEU A 124 4.39 -13.28 3.39
CA LEU A 124 3.94 -14.37 4.27
C LEU A 124 2.42 -14.36 4.36
N MET A 125 1.81 -15.54 4.36
CA MET A 125 0.37 -15.65 4.56
C MET A 125 -0.01 -15.21 5.97
N PRO A 126 -1.26 -14.76 6.16
CA PRO A 126 -1.77 -14.47 7.49
C PRO A 126 -1.64 -15.68 8.42
N ASP A 127 -1.29 -15.42 9.67
CA ASP A 127 -1.07 -16.48 10.66
C ASP A 127 -1.92 -16.30 11.92
N ARG A 128 -2.93 -15.45 11.84
CA ARG A 128 -3.87 -15.21 12.92
C ARG A 128 -5.26 -15.65 12.48
N PHE A 129 -5.81 -16.66 13.16
CA PHE A 129 -7.08 -17.26 12.76
C PHE A 129 -8.12 -17.16 13.87
#